data_6c4febf3f2f3acd118a1b8652a6a4e99
#
_entry.id   6c4febf3f2f3acd118a1b8652a6a4e99
#
_cell.length_a   1.000
_cell.length_b   1.000
_cell.length_c   1.000
_cell.angle_alpha   90.00
_cell.angle_beta   90.00
_cell.angle_gamma   90.00
#
_symmetry.space_group_name_H-M   'P 1'
#
loop_
_entity.id
_entity.type
_entity.pdbx_description
1 polymer ?
#
loop_
_entity_poly.entity_id
_entity_poly.type
_entity_poly.pdbx_seq_one_letter_code
_entity_poly.pdbx_strand_id
1 'polypeptide(L)'
;MRWALLTLVACGVVLAGAAPAAPPEYPVTFIKVDELKVLLDLGQKVDIVDVRHWESYVESHIQGARSMPLRTVAERAKEISKTTLAVFY
;
A
#
# COMPACT_ATOMS: atom_id res chain seq x y z
N MET A 1 0.35 38.86 -34.16
CA MET A 1 0.65 38.61 -33.85
C MET A 1 0.88 38.37 -33.09
N ARG A 2 1.13 37.92 -32.72
CA ARG A 2 1.47 37.55 -31.97
C ARG A 2 0.95 36.81 -31.43
N TRP A 3 0.56 36.20 -31.20
CA TRP A 3 0.14 35.45 -30.68
C TRP A 3 0.53 34.46 -30.81
N ALA A 4 0.74 34.16 -31.33
CA ALA A 4 1.19 33.26 -31.50
C ALA A 4 2.03 32.90 -30.69
N LEU A 5 2.25 33.17 -30.32
CA LEU A 5 2.99 32.86 -29.57
C LEU A 5 2.65 32.35 -28.56
N LEU A 6 2.02 32.39 -28.31
CA LEU A 6 1.75 31.95 -27.39
C LEU A 6 1.48 30.77 -27.40
N THR A 7 1.30 30.41 -27.93
CA THR A 7 1.15 29.40 -27.98
C THR A 7 1.99 28.52 -27.71
N LEU A 8 2.54 28.63 -27.76
CA LEU A 8 3.27 27.92 -27.49
C LEU A 8 3.54 27.61 -26.53
N VAL A 9 3.43 27.81 -26.16
CA VAL A 9 3.66 27.71 -25.19
C VAL A 9 3.13 26.73 -24.72
N ALA A 10 2.38 26.68 -24.84
CA ALA A 10 1.81 25.84 -24.42
C ALA A 10 2.36 24.73 -24.67
N CYS A 11 2.69 24.65 -25.28
CA CYS A 11 3.24 23.77 -25.50
C CYS A 11 4.06 23.41 -24.69
N GLY A 12 4.31 23.64 -24.43
CA GLY A 12 5.16 23.31 -23.76
C GLY A 12 4.72 22.65 -22.74
N VAL A 13 4.22 22.57 -22.61
CA VAL A 13 3.94 22.12 -21.67
C VAL A 13 3.63 20.98 -21.68
N VAL A 14 3.28 20.76 -22.20
CA VAL A 14 3.08 19.87 -22.17
C VAL A 14 3.79 19.10 -22.13
N LEU A 15 4.18 19.15 -22.29
CA LEU A 15 4.88 18.51 -22.20
C LEU A 15 5.29 18.28 -21.27
N ALA A 16 5.13 18.82 -20.97
CA ALA A 16 5.61 18.66 -19.90
C ALA A 16 5.27 17.48 -19.48
N GLY A 17 4.37 17.46 -19.40
CA GLY A 17 4.04 16.36 -18.92
C GLY A 17 4.51 15.26 -19.61
N ALA A 18 5.13 15.55 -20.54
CA ALA A 18 5.64 14.52 -21.34
C ALA A 18 6.70 13.74 -20.67
N ALA A 19 7.20 14.23 -19.58
CA ALA A 19 8.18 13.45 -18.87
C ALA A 19 7.57 12.13 -18.51
N PRO A 20 8.30 11.04 -18.66
CA PRO A 20 7.80 9.77 -18.24
C PRO A 20 7.46 9.85 -16.77
N ALA A 21 6.29 9.47 -16.46
CA ALA A 21 5.89 9.48 -15.08
C ALA A 21 6.69 8.45 -14.33
N ALA A 22 7.14 8.81 -13.17
CA ALA A 22 7.71 7.83 -12.28
C ALA A 22 6.59 6.88 -11.87
N PRO A 23 6.90 5.65 -11.57
CA PRO A 23 5.90 4.74 -11.05
C PRO A 23 5.25 5.37 -9.83
N PRO A 24 3.97 5.20 -9.67
CA PRO A 24 3.33 5.75 -8.50
C PRO A 24 3.99 5.22 -7.24
N GLU A 25 4.21 6.11 -6.31
CA GLU A 25 4.74 5.74 -5.02
C GLU A 25 3.59 5.49 -4.08
N TYR A 26 3.58 4.33 -3.52
CA TYR A 26 2.60 4.01 -2.50
C TYR A 26 3.31 4.11 -1.17
N PRO A 27 2.87 5.00 -0.32
CA PRO A 27 3.54 5.15 0.97
C PRO A 27 3.47 3.83 1.72
N VAL A 28 4.62 3.35 2.09
CA VAL A 28 4.73 2.17 2.92
C VAL A 28 5.47 2.62 4.16
N THR A 29 4.84 2.43 5.29
CA THR A 29 5.47 2.75 6.56
C THR A 29 5.58 1.47 7.37
N PHE A 30 6.49 1.51 8.32
CA PHE A 30 6.68 0.37 9.20
C PHE A 30 6.08 0.69 10.55
N ILE A 31 5.51 -0.32 11.18
CA ILE A 31 4.98 -0.18 12.51
C ILE A 31 5.73 -1.13 13.41
N LYS A 32 6.06 -0.66 14.59
CA LYS A 32 6.74 -1.51 15.55
C LYS A 32 5.72 -2.41 16.23
N VAL A 33 6.20 -3.56 16.68
CA VAL A 33 5.33 -4.53 17.33
C VAL A 33 4.61 -3.91 18.53
N ASP A 34 5.33 -3.09 19.29
CA ASP A 34 4.74 -2.43 20.46
C ASP A 34 3.60 -1.51 20.06
N GLU A 35 3.78 -0.79 18.96
CA GLU A 35 2.76 0.13 18.48
C GLU A 35 1.53 -0.64 18.01
N LEU A 36 1.74 -1.74 17.33
CA LEU A 36 0.63 -2.57 16.89
C LEU A 36 -0.14 -3.10 18.10
N LYS A 37 0.59 -3.54 19.12
CA LYS A 37 -0.05 -4.07 20.32
C LYS A 37 -0.91 -3.00 20.98
N VAL A 38 -0.42 -1.77 21.04
CA VAL A 38 -1.19 -0.68 21.62
C VAL A 38 -2.50 -0.48 20.85
N LEU A 39 -2.43 -0.50 19.51
CA LEU A 39 -3.63 -0.33 18.71
C LEU A 39 -4.64 -1.45 19.00
N LEU A 40 -4.17 -2.67 19.07
CA LEU A 40 -5.04 -3.80 19.35
C LEU A 40 -5.63 -3.73 20.75
N ASP A 41 -4.84 -3.32 21.73
CA ASP A 41 -5.30 -3.19 23.09
C ASP A 41 -6.37 -2.08 23.22
N LEU A 42 -6.28 -1.08 22.36
CA LEU A 42 -7.27 0.00 22.33
C LEU A 42 -8.53 -0.38 21.56
N GLY A 43 -8.59 -1.59 21.03
CA GLY A 43 -9.76 -2.05 20.30
C GLY A 43 -9.84 -1.54 18.87
N GLN A 44 -8.72 -1.03 18.34
CA GLN A 44 -8.71 -0.58 16.95
C GLN A 44 -8.82 -1.78 16.02
N LYS A 45 -9.56 -1.59 14.94
CA LYS A 45 -9.68 -2.64 13.94
C LYS A 45 -8.48 -2.57 13.01
N VAL A 46 -7.76 -3.66 12.94
CA VAL A 46 -6.57 -3.77 12.09
C VAL A 46 -6.66 -5.07 11.33
N ASP A 47 -6.43 -5.00 10.03
CA ASP A 47 -6.39 -6.21 9.20
C ASP A 47 -4.93 -6.70 9.21
N ILE A 48 -4.65 -7.72 9.97
CA ILE A 48 -3.29 -8.24 10.12
C ILE A 48 -3.14 -9.44 9.19
N VAL A 49 -2.21 -9.32 8.26
CA VAL A 49 -2.04 -10.31 7.21
C VAL A 49 -0.64 -10.90 7.30
N ASP A 50 -0.59 -12.22 7.53
CA ASP A 50 0.67 -12.97 7.59
C ASP A 50 1.00 -13.43 6.18
N VAL A 51 2.05 -12.86 5.59
CA VAL A 51 2.44 -13.21 4.23
C VAL A 51 3.52 -14.29 4.19
N ARG A 52 3.86 -14.84 5.34
CA ARG A 52 4.83 -15.93 5.40
C ARG A 52 4.22 -17.20 4.85
N HIS A 53 5.04 -18.23 4.71
CA HIS A 53 4.55 -19.53 4.30
C HIS A 53 3.50 -20.04 5.28
N TRP A 54 2.56 -20.78 4.77
CA TRP A 54 1.47 -21.32 5.58
C TRP A 54 1.97 -22.09 6.79
N GLU A 55 3.04 -22.82 6.62
CA GLU A 55 3.61 -23.63 7.70
C GLU A 55 4.03 -22.75 8.88
N SER A 56 4.60 -21.59 8.59
CA SER A 56 4.99 -20.66 9.65
C SER A 56 3.78 -20.10 10.38
N TYR A 57 2.74 -19.79 9.64
CA TYR A 57 1.51 -19.28 10.21
C TYR A 57 0.91 -20.31 11.17
N VAL A 58 0.86 -21.57 10.75
CA VAL A 58 0.28 -22.62 11.56
C VAL A 58 1.09 -22.80 12.85
N GLU A 59 2.39 -22.68 12.74
CA GLU A 59 3.26 -22.87 13.90
C GLU A 59 3.03 -21.77 14.94
N SER A 60 2.99 -20.55 14.52
CA SER A 60 2.68 -19.42 15.39
C SER A 60 2.38 -18.19 14.55
N HIS A 61 1.44 -17.40 15.01
CA HIS A 61 1.09 -16.16 14.32
C HIS A 61 0.50 -15.17 15.31
N ILE A 62 0.45 -13.93 14.91
CA ILE A 62 -0.13 -12.88 15.73
C ILE A 62 -1.62 -13.15 15.88
N GLN A 63 -2.12 -13.01 17.09
CA GLN A 63 -3.53 -13.24 17.36
C GLN A 63 -4.37 -12.33 16.49
N GLY A 64 -5.33 -12.90 15.79
CA GLY A 64 -6.19 -12.15 14.87
C GLY A 64 -5.64 -12.04 13.46
N ALA A 65 -4.41 -12.50 13.21
CA ALA A 65 -3.85 -12.48 11.87
C ALA A 65 -4.43 -13.60 11.03
N ARG A 66 -4.47 -13.37 9.74
CA ARG A 66 -4.88 -14.41 8.81
C ARG A 66 -3.77 -14.65 7.80
N SER A 67 -3.72 -15.84 7.29
CA SER A 67 -2.66 -16.25 6.38
C SER A 67 -2.98 -15.84 4.96
N MET A 68 -2.02 -15.19 4.32
CA MET A 68 -2.12 -14.87 2.90
C MET A 68 -0.69 -14.91 2.35
N PRO A 69 -0.18 -16.11 2.05
CA PRO A 69 1.20 -16.23 1.58
C PRO A 69 1.50 -15.25 0.47
N LEU A 70 2.70 -14.70 0.49
CA LEU A 70 3.07 -13.59 -0.40
C LEU A 70 2.71 -13.85 -1.85
N ARG A 71 2.90 -15.07 -2.33
CA ARG A 71 2.62 -15.38 -3.73
C ARG A 71 1.13 -15.31 -4.06
N THR A 72 0.27 -15.28 -3.06
CA THR A 72 -1.17 -15.24 -3.29
C THR A 72 -1.75 -13.84 -3.10
N VAL A 73 -0.94 -12.88 -2.67
CA VAL A 73 -1.44 -11.55 -2.32
C VAL A 73 -2.08 -10.87 -3.52
N ALA A 74 -1.45 -10.96 -4.69
CA ALA A 74 -1.98 -10.28 -5.87
C ALA A 74 -3.38 -10.79 -6.21
N GLU A 75 -3.60 -12.09 -6.12
CA GLU A 75 -4.90 -12.67 -6.43
C GLU A 75 -5.94 -12.37 -5.35
N ARG A 76 -5.48 -12.25 -4.12
CA ARG A 76 -6.36 -12.08 -2.98
C ARG A 76 -6.39 -10.66 -2.45
N ALA A 77 -5.83 -9.72 -3.21
CA ALA A 77 -5.74 -8.33 -2.75
C ALA A 77 -7.10 -7.74 -2.38
N LYS A 78 -8.15 -8.17 -3.04
CA LYS A 78 -9.48 -7.65 -2.76
C LYS A 78 -10.01 -8.06 -1.39
N GLU A 79 -9.41 -9.06 -0.78
CA GLU A 79 -9.79 -9.48 0.58
C GLU A 79 -9.23 -8.57 1.65
N ILE A 80 -8.25 -7.73 1.29
CA ILE A 80 -7.59 -6.87 2.25
C ILE A 80 -8.49 -5.66 2.51
N SER A 81 -8.63 -5.32 3.79
CA SER A 81 -9.48 -4.19 4.15
C SER A 81 -9.03 -2.92 3.47
N LYS A 82 -9.97 -2.15 2.98
CA LYS A 82 -9.71 -0.85 2.38
C LYS A 82 -10.15 0.29 3.29
N THR A 83 -10.72 -0.03 4.42
CA THR A 83 -11.25 0.98 5.34
C THR A 83 -10.56 0.99 6.68
N THR A 84 -9.72 0.01 6.96
CA THR A 84 -8.96 -0.05 8.20
C THR A 84 -7.49 -0.16 7.88
N LEU A 85 -6.67 0.00 8.89
CA LEU A 85 -5.24 -0.19 8.73
C LEU A 85 -4.97 -1.66 8.37
N ALA A 86 -4.15 -1.89 7.38
CA ALA A 86 -3.73 -3.23 7.01
C ALA A 86 -2.24 -3.36 7.35
N VAL A 87 -1.90 -4.39 8.08
CA VAL A 87 -0.53 -4.63 8.51
C VAL A 87 -0.09 -5.99 7.98
N PHE A 88 1.02 -5.99 7.27
CA PHE A 88 1.60 -7.22 6.71
C PHE A 88 2.86 -7.58 7.45
N TYR A 89 3.07 -8.87 7.66
CA TYR A 89 4.32 -9.33 8.26
C TYR A 89 4.71 -10.71 7.74
#